data_b735b8752d4eb459e494166d531ae8d6
#
_entry.id   b735b8752d4eb459e494166d531ae8d6
#
_cell.length_a   1.000
_cell.length_b   1.000
_cell.length_c   1.000
_cell.angle_alpha   90.00
_cell.angle_beta   90.00
_cell.angle_gamma   90.00
#
_symmetry.space_group_name_H-M   'P 1'
#
loop_
_entity.id
_entity.type
_entity.pdbx_description
1 polymer ?
#
loop_
_entity_poly.entity_id
_entity_poly.type
_entity_poly.pdbx_seq_one_letter_code
_entity_poly.pdbx_strand_id
1 'polypeptide(L)'
;MTQVNYREFSIALAGVLFALAATGARAADGASAYDQCVQCHGKKGQSTESTIPIIGGYSEKYITESFKNFRTKSRPCAEVSIPSGPKKGTKSDMCKVTEKLNDDDATAVAKWLAAQKFVRANQPVDAAAAQKGVNVYKLRCEKCHEDNGSSADEDNGILAGQWTQYLRDQLVAFRAGRRPSDDKMKQRLDKVSKEEEEQLLHFFASQP
;
A
#
# COMPACT_ATOMS: atom_id res chain seq x y z
N MET A 1 85.12 -40.02 15.84
CA MET A 1 84.57 -38.89 15.05
C MET A 1 83.19 -39.33 14.54
N THR A 2 82.19 -38.95 15.25
CA THR A 2 80.81 -39.45 15.03
C THR A 2 80.00 -38.34 14.37
N GLN A 3 79.57 -38.58 13.15
CA GLN A 3 78.69 -37.62 12.40
C GLN A 3 77.25 -37.80 12.83
N VAL A 4 76.58 -36.72 13.25
CA VAL A 4 75.21 -36.66 13.61
C VAL A 4 74.40 -36.16 12.39
N ASN A 5 73.51 -37.02 11.84
CA ASN A 5 72.64 -36.70 10.75
C ASN A 5 71.32 -36.05 11.29
N TYR A 6 71.15 -34.75 10.99
CA TYR A 6 69.84 -34.07 11.21
C TYR A 6 68.90 -34.36 10.03
N ARG A 7 67.90 -35.12 10.32
CA ARG A 7 66.71 -35.27 9.43
C ARG A 7 65.78 -34.05 9.63
N GLU A 8 65.66 -33.25 8.62
CA GLU A 8 64.70 -32.16 8.60
C GLU A 8 63.28 -32.74 8.51
N PHE A 9 62.48 -32.47 9.53
CA PHE A 9 61.04 -32.72 9.52
C PHE A 9 60.33 -31.51 8.90
N SER A 10 59.95 -31.60 7.62
CA SER A 10 59.08 -30.61 6.97
C SER A 10 57.65 -30.86 7.44
N ILE A 11 57.13 -29.98 8.33
CA ILE A 11 55.72 -29.97 8.71
C ILE A 11 54.97 -29.17 7.63
N ALA A 12 54.24 -29.87 6.78
CA ALA A 12 53.31 -29.26 5.84
C ALA A 12 52.06 -28.76 6.60
N LEU A 13 51.98 -27.44 6.77
CA LEU A 13 50.80 -26.79 7.32
C LEU A 13 49.71 -26.74 6.24
N ALA A 14 48.79 -27.70 6.23
CA ALA A 14 47.60 -27.66 5.39
C ALA A 14 46.65 -26.61 5.95
N GLY A 15 46.66 -25.41 5.35
CA GLY A 15 45.70 -24.35 5.64
C GLY A 15 44.31 -24.71 5.07
N VAL A 16 43.40 -25.08 5.93
CA VAL A 16 41.97 -25.25 5.56
C VAL A 16 41.38 -23.85 5.45
N LEU A 17 41.26 -23.34 4.25
CA LEU A 17 40.46 -22.16 3.92
C LEU A 17 38.99 -22.48 4.11
N PHE A 18 38.42 -22.13 5.27
CA PHE A 18 36.97 -22.10 5.47
C PHE A 18 36.40 -20.90 4.67
N ALA A 19 35.90 -21.15 3.48
CA ALA A 19 35.12 -20.19 2.74
C ALA A 19 33.79 -20.03 3.49
N LEU A 20 33.67 -18.97 4.32
CA LEU A 20 32.38 -18.51 4.82
C LEU A 20 31.55 -18.05 3.60
N ALA A 21 30.71 -18.93 3.11
CA ALA A 21 29.61 -18.53 2.24
C ALA A 21 28.67 -17.65 3.07
N ALA A 22 28.88 -16.33 2.99
CA ALA A 22 27.91 -15.36 3.48
C ALA A 22 26.65 -15.55 2.62
N THR A 23 25.69 -16.34 3.12
CA THR A 23 24.32 -16.33 2.61
C THR A 23 23.74 -14.98 3.01
N GLY A 24 24.09 -13.94 2.26
CA GLY A 24 23.44 -12.64 2.34
C GLY A 24 21.95 -12.88 2.07
N ALA A 25 21.11 -12.70 3.07
CA ALA A 25 19.68 -12.59 2.86
C ALA A 25 19.50 -11.47 1.82
N ARG A 26 19.11 -11.86 0.61
CA ARG A 26 18.86 -10.91 -0.47
C ARG A 26 17.62 -10.15 -0.05
N ALA A 27 17.76 -8.85 0.21
CA ALA A 27 16.61 -7.99 0.42
C ALA A 27 15.65 -8.22 -0.74
N ALA A 28 14.38 -8.50 -0.42
CA ALA A 28 13.40 -8.78 -1.45
C ALA A 28 13.35 -7.60 -2.42
N ASP A 29 13.39 -7.88 -3.71
CA ASP A 29 13.08 -6.87 -4.72
C ASP A 29 11.59 -6.53 -4.57
N GLY A 30 11.28 -5.24 -4.35
CA GLY A 30 9.91 -4.79 -4.11
C GLY A 30 8.94 -5.18 -5.23
N ALA A 31 9.42 -5.27 -6.47
CA ALA A 31 8.61 -5.73 -7.60
C ALA A 31 8.23 -7.21 -7.44
N SER A 32 9.18 -8.08 -7.09
CA SER A 32 8.93 -9.51 -6.85
C SER A 32 8.04 -9.73 -5.62
N ALA A 33 8.25 -8.97 -4.55
CA ALA A 33 7.39 -9.04 -3.36
C ALA A 33 5.95 -8.57 -3.67
N TYR A 34 5.78 -7.66 -4.62
CA TYR A 34 4.47 -7.16 -5.06
C TYR A 34 3.67 -8.18 -5.89
N ASP A 35 4.27 -9.22 -6.44
CA ASP A 35 3.59 -10.20 -7.31
C ASP A 35 2.34 -10.82 -6.66
N GLN A 36 2.34 -10.99 -5.35
CA GLN A 36 1.17 -11.48 -4.62
C GLN A 36 -0.01 -10.49 -4.59
N CYS A 37 0.23 -9.20 -4.84
CA CYS A 37 -0.76 -8.13 -4.81
C CYS A 37 -1.41 -7.87 -6.19
N VAL A 38 -0.69 -8.26 -7.27
CA VAL A 38 -1.06 -7.96 -8.67
C VAL A 38 -2.46 -8.44 -9.03
N GLN A 39 -2.88 -9.61 -8.51
CA GLN A 39 -4.16 -10.22 -8.86
C GLN A 39 -5.37 -9.36 -8.46
N CYS A 40 -5.22 -8.53 -7.42
CA CYS A 40 -6.25 -7.61 -6.94
C CYS A 40 -5.95 -6.17 -7.33
N HIS A 41 -4.74 -5.69 -7.06
CA HIS A 41 -4.38 -4.29 -7.25
C HIS A 41 -3.81 -3.96 -8.63
N GLY A 42 -3.75 -4.94 -9.55
CA GLY A 42 -3.23 -4.74 -10.89
C GLY A 42 -1.72 -4.50 -10.95
N LYS A 43 -1.19 -4.35 -12.15
CA LYS A 43 0.22 -4.01 -12.34
C LYS A 43 0.49 -2.62 -11.77
N LYS A 44 1.58 -2.47 -11.02
CA LYS A 44 2.01 -1.20 -10.43
C LYS A 44 0.97 -0.53 -9.50
N GLY A 45 0.07 -1.32 -8.90
CA GLY A 45 -0.96 -0.79 -8.01
C GLY A 45 -2.13 -0.11 -8.73
N GLN A 46 -2.35 -0.42 -10.00
CA GLN A 46 -3.39 0.19 -10.86
C GLN A 46 -4.60 -0.75 -10.95
N SER A 47 -5.40 -0.84 -9.88
CA SER A 47 -6.61 -1.65 -9.87
C SER A 47 -7.61 -1.21 -10.92
N THR A 48 -8.30 -2.18 -11.53
CA THR A 48 -9.44 -1.96 -12.45
C THR A 48 -10.79 -2.24 -11.79
N GLU A 49 -10.80 -2.61 -10.52
CA GLU A 49 -12.00 -2.99 -9.78
C GLU A 49 -12.42 -1.86 -8.84
N SER A 50 -13.68 -1.43 -8.93
CA SER A 50 -14.18 -0.26 -8.20
C SER A 50 -14.16 -0.39 -6.67
N THR A 51 -14.14 -1.60 -6.14
CA THR A 51 -14.07 -1.89 -4.70
C THR A 51 -12.64 -2.14 -4.19
N ILE A 52 -11.68 -2.25 -5.10
CA ILE A 52 -10.26 -2.50 -4.79
C ILE A 52 -9.47 -1.24 -5.13
N PRO A 53 -8.77 -0.60 -4.18
CA PRO A 53 -8.13 0.68 -4.42
C PRO A 53 -6.95 0.59 -5.39
N ILE A 54 -6.74 1.69 -6.12
CA ILE A 54 -5.47 2.02 -6.75
C ILE A 54 -4.52 2.41 -5.61
N ILE A 55 -3.33 1.80 -5.57
CA ILE A 55 -2.36 1.97 -4.48
C ILE A 55 -0.96 2.38 -4.97
N GLY A 56 -0.73 2.46 -6.27
CA GLY A 56 0.50 3.02 -6.83
C GLY A 56 0.58 4.52 -6.55
N GLY A 57 1.73 5.03 -6.13
CA GLY A 57 1.96 6.43 -5.82
C GLY A 57 1.57 6.87 -4.40
N TYR A 58 1.03 6.01 -3.57
CA TYR A 58 0.84 6.32 -2.14
C TYR A 58 2.18 6.40 -1.43
N SER A 59 2.29 7.23 -0.38
CA SER A 59 3.52 7.31 0.41
C SER A 59 3.89 5.95 1.03
N GLU A 60 5.19 5.72 1.18
CA GLU A 60 5.71 4.52 1.84
C GLU A 60 5.12 4.34 3.24
N LYS A 61 5.04 5.45 3.99
CA LYS A 61 4.50 5.44 5.35
C LYS A 61 3.02 5.10 5.38
N TYR A 62 2.19 5.69 4.50
CA TYR A 62 0.77 5.34 4.42
C TYR A 62 0.54 3.85 4.12
N ILE A 63 1.33 3.27 3.21
CA ILE A 63 1.23 1.85 2.87
C ILE A 63 1.65 0.98 4.05
N THR A 64 2.78 1.30 4.70
CA THR A 64 3.30 0.56 5.86
C THR A 64 2.30 0.58 7.03
N GLU A 65 1.75 1.75 7.36
CA GLU A 65 0.73 1.88 8.40
C GLU A 65 -0.57 1.13 8.01
N SER A 66 -0.93 1.13 6.73
CA SER A 66 -2.07 0.35 6.25
C SER A 66 -1.86 -1.15 6.45
N PHE A 67 -0.68 -1.69 6.15
CA PHE A 67 -0.35 -3.09 6.42
C PHE A 67 -0.45 -3.43 7.90
N LYS A 68 0.11 -2.57 8.76
CA LYS A 68 0.00 -2.72 10.21
C LYS A 68 -1.47 -2.75 10.68
N ASN A 69 -2.27 -1.82 10.18
CA ASN A 69 -3.69 -1.72 10.54
C ASN A 69 -4.50 -2.95 10.08
N PHE A 70 -4.16 -3.56 8.95
CA PHE A 70 -4.77 -4.81 8.50
C PHE A 70 -4.31 -6.01 9.34
N ARG A 71 -3.02 -6.11 9.66
CA ARG A 71 -2.48 -7.19 10.52
C ARG A 71 -3.10 -7.17 11.93
N THR A 72 -3.27 -5.99 12.51
CA THR A 72 -3.90 -5.82 13.83
C THR A 72 -5.43 -5.82 13.78
N LYS A 73 -6.02 -5.92 12.57
CA LYS A 73 -7.47 -5.85 12.33
C LYS A 73 -8.13 -4.56 12.83
N SER A 74 -7.34 -3.52 13.10
CA SER A 74 -7.85 -2.18 13.43
C SER A 74 -8.51 -1.52 12.20
N ARG A 75 -8.14 -1.93 10.98
CA ARG A 75 -8.83 -1.59 9.75
C ARG A 75 -9.68 -2.77 9.28
N PRO A 76 -10.95 -2.56 8.85
CA PRO A 76 -11.82 -3.66 8.46
C PRO A 76 -11.30 -4.38 7.20
N CYS A 77 -11.40 -5.69 7.22
CA CYS A 77 -10.97 -6.59 6.16
C CYS A 77 -12.16 -7.02 5.31
N ALA A 78 -12.61 -6.11 4.45
CA ALA A 78 -13.68 -6.42 3.50
C ALA A 78 -13.24 -7.56 2.56
N GLU A 79 -14.04 -8.61 2.50
CA GLU A 79 -13.80 -9.71 1.59
C GLU A 79 -14.12 -9.29 0.16
N VAL A 80 -13.23 -9.58 -0.76
CA VAL A 80 -13.38 -9.32 -2.20
C VAL A 80 -13.17 -10.60 -3.01
N SER A 81 -13.78 -10.67 -4.18
CA SER A 81 -13.47 -11.69 -5.16
C SER A 81 -12.18 -11.29 -5.89
N ILE A 82 -11.21 -12.20 -5.99
CA ILE A 82 -9.96 -11.96 -6.72
C ILE A 82 -10.30 -11.82 -8.22
N PRO A 83 -10.01 -10.65 -8.84
CA PRO A 83 -10.50 -10.37 -10.19
C PRO A 83 -9.67 -11.01 -11.30
N SER A 84 -8.42 -11.37 -11.04
CA SER A 84 -7.50 -11.84 -12.08
C SER A 84 -6.54 -12.93 -11.60
N GLY A 85 -5.77 -13.50 -12.53
CA GLY A 85 -4.72 -14.48 -12.23
C GLY A 85 -5.23 -15.87 -11.84
N PRO A 86 -4.33 -16.76 -11.36
CA PRO A 86 -4.65 -18.15 -11.07
C PRO A 86 -5.73 -18.38 -10.01
N LYS A 87 -5.95 -17.38 -9.13
CA LYS A 87 -6.95 -17.44 -8.04
C LYS A 87 -8.23 -16.66 -8.37
N LYS A 88 -8.43 -16.27 -9.62
CA LYS A 88 -9.63 -15.54 -10.06
C LYS A 88 -10.92 -16.22 -9.57
N GLY A 89 -11.84 -15.42 -9.02
CA GLY A 89 -13.13 -15.86 -8.50
C GLY A 89 -13.11 -16.41 -7.07
N THR A 90 -11.95 -16.69 -6.50
CA THR A 90 -11.86 -17.04 -5.06
C THR A 90 -11.95 -15.79 -4.19
N LYS A 91 -12.26 -15.97 -2.91
CA LYS A 91 -12.41 -14.88 -1.95
C LYS A 91 -11.14 -14.66 -1.14
N SER A 92 -10.78 -13.38 -0.93
CA SER A 92 -9.69 -12.98 -0.05
C SER A 92 -9.96 -11.61 0.56
N ASP A 93 -9.11 -11.22 1.51
CA ASP A 93 -9.12 -9.91 2.15
C ASP A 93 -7.70 -9.47 2.53
N MET A 94 -7.53 -8.19 2.85
CA MET A 94 -6.22 -7.63 3.15
C MET A 94 -5.62 -8.16 4.46
N CYS A 95 -6.42 -8.58 5.45
CA CYS A 95 -5.88 -9.19 6.66
C CYS A 95 -5.17 -10.51 6.36
N LYS A 96 -5.80 -11.38 5.56
CA LYS A 96 -5.21 -12.65 5.13
C LYS A 96 -3.94 -12.46 4.30
N VAL A 97 -3.90 -11.40 3.48
CA VAL A 97 -2.72 -11.08 2.66
C VAL A 97 -1.58 -10.57 3.53
N THR A 98 -1.85 -9.58 4.39
CA THR A 98 -0.81 -8.94 5.20
C THR A 98 -0.30 -9.83 6.33
N GLU A 99 -1.08 -10.79 6.82
CA GLU A 99 -0.64 -11.80 7.78
C GLU A 99 0.50 -12.67 7.24
N LYS A 100 0.50 -12.93 5.93
CA LYS A 100 1.52 -13.75 5.25
C LYS A 100 2.73 -12.96 4.76
N LEU A 101 2.65 -11.64 4.76
CA LEU A 101 3.70 -10.76 4.29
C LEU A 101 4.69 -10.52 5.43
N ASN A 102 5.95 -10.96 5.30
CA ASN A 102 6.98 -10.62 6.28
C ASN A 102 7.33 -9.13 6.25
N ASP A 103 8.07 -8.63 7.22
CA ASP A 103 8.33 -7.20 7.38
C ASP A 103 9.28 -6.64 6.31
N ASP A 104 10.23 -7.43 5.85
CA ASP A 104 11.15 -7.03 4.78
C ASP A 104 10.41 -6.88 3.45
N ASP A 105 9.55 -7.85 3.11
CA ASP A 105 8.70 -7.79 1.92
C ASP A 105 7.69 -6.64 2.03
N ALA A 106 7.09 -6.41 3.21
CA ALA A 106 6.16 -5.30 3.45
C ALA A 106 6.83 -3.95 3.19
N THR A 107 8.06 -3.76 3.70
CA THR A 107 8.86 -2.56 3.48
C THR A 107 9.24 -2.41 2.01
N ALA A 108 9.71 -3.49 1.38
CA ALA A 108 10.09 -3.47 -0.03
C ALA A 108 8.90 -3.14 -0.95
N VAL A 109 7.72 -3.73 -0.69
CA VAL A 109 6.49 -3.42 -1.42
C VAL A 109 6.05 -1.98 -1.21
N ALA A 110 6.09 -1.46 0.01
CA ALA A 110 5.70 -0.09 0.31
C ALA A 110 6.57 0.91 -0.45
N LYS A 111 7.89 0.74 -0.38
CA LYS A 111 8.86 1.56 -1.12
C LYS A 111 8.67 1.48 -2.63
N TRP A 112 8.45 0.27 -3.15
CA TRP A 112 8.25 0.08 -4.58
C TRP A 112 6.95 0.73 -5.07
N LEU A 113 5.84 0.61 -4.32
CA LEU A 113 4.57 1.25 -4.64
C LEU A 113 4.65 2.77 -4.58
N ALA A 114 5.38 3.33 -3.61
CA ALA A 114 5.58 4.78 -3.51
C ALA A 114 6.33 5.35 -4.73
N ALA A 115 7.18 4.57 -5.35
CA ALA A 115 7.87 4.96 -6.58
C ALA A 115 7.02 4.80 -7.86
N GLN A 116 5.80 4.25 -7.76
CA GLN A 116 4.92 4.15 -8.92
C GLN A 116 4.13 5.43 -9.13
N LYS A 117 3.68 5.65 -10.37
CA LYS A 117 2.74 6.73 -10.67
C LYS A 117 1.33 6.31 -10.26
N PHE A 118 0.59 7.19 -9.57
CA PHE A 118 -0.85 7.02 -9.42
C PHE A 118 -1.52 7.21 -10.78
N VAL A 119 -2.40 6.29 -11.15
CA VAL A 119 -3.16 6.35 -12.40
C VAL A 119 -4.63 6.36 -12.04
N ARG A 120 -5.31 7.44 -12.38
CA ARG A 120 -6.73 7.63 -12.05
C ARG A 120 -7.62 6.50 -12.58
N ALA A 121 -8.67 6.21 -11.84
CA ALA A 121 -9.72 5.28 -12.25
C ALA A 121 -10.49 5.81 -13.47
N ASN A 122 -10.75 4.94 -14.42
CA ASN A 122 -11.68 5.25 -15.51
C ASN A 122 -13.11 4.93 -15.07
N GLN A 123 -13.85 5.95 -14.63
CA GLN A 123 -15.18 5.82 -14.04
C GLN A 123 -16.06 7.00 -14.44
N PRO A 124 -17.41 6.84 -14.43
CA PRO A 124 -18.33 7.93 -14.67
C PRO A 124 -18.21 9.05 -13.63
N VAL A 125 -18.35 10.30 -14.10
CA VAL A 125 -18.34 11.50 -13.26
C VAL A 125 -19.57 12.33 -13.56
N ASP A 126 -20.36 12.67 -12.54
CA ASP A 126 -21.35 13.73 -12.64
C ASP A 126 -20.65 15.10 -12.47
N ALA A 127 -20.54 15.84 -13.57
CA ALA A 127 -19.85 17.12 -13.59
C ALA A 127 -20.56 18.19 -12.71
N ALA A 128 -21.88 18.15 -12.60
CA ALA A 128 -22.62 19.10 -11.77
C ALA A 128 -22.41 18.81 -10.28
N ALA A 129 -22.42 17.54 -9.89
CA ALA A 129 -22.07 17.13 -8.54
C ALA A 129 -20.60 17.43 -8.21
N ALA A 130 -19.68 17.17 -9.11
CA ALA A 130 -18.26 17.49 -8.95
C ALA A 130 -18.02 18.98 -8.71
N GLN A 131 -18.69 19.85 -9.46
CA GLN A 131 -18.60 21.31 -9.28
C GLN A 131 -19.08 21.76 -7.89
N LYS A 132 -20.14 21.17 -7.37
CA LYS A 132 -20.63 21.45 -6.00
C LYS A 132 -19.63 20.93 -4.96
N GLY A 133 -18.99 19.77 -5.20
CA GLY A 133 -17.99 19.16 -4.33
C GLY A 133 -16.75 20.02 -4.08
N VAL A 134 -16.41 20.93 -5.00
CA VAL A 134 -15.29 21.87 -4.84
C VAL A 134 -15.37 22.66 -3.52
N ASN A 135 -16.55 23.20 -3.21
CA ASN A 135 -16.74 24.00 -1.98
C ASN A 135 -16.66 23.12 -0.73
N VAL A 136 -17.23 21.93 -0.79
CA VAL A 136 -17.15 20.98 0.34
C VAL A 136 -15.71 20.55 0.58
N TYR A 137 -14.96 20.23 -0.47
CA TYR A 137 -13.54 19.91 -0.39
C TYR A 137 -12.75 21.03 0.29
N LYS A 138 -12.82 22.25 -0.21
CA LYS A 138 -12.12 23.41 0.35
C LYS A 138 -12.44 23.64 1.82
N LEU A 139 -13.70 23.50 2.20
CA LEU A 139 -14.14 23.76 3.57
C LEU A 139 -13.77 22.64 4.56
N ARG A 140 -13.77 21.38 4.10
CA ARG A 140 -13.70 20.22 5.00
C ARG A 140 -12.43 19.39 4.86
N CYS A 141 -11.83 19.30 3.67
CA CYS A 141 -10.85 18.27 3.33
C CYS A 141 -9.45 18.84 3.00
N GLU A 142 -9.40 20.00 2.32
CA GLU A 142 -8.18 20.55 1.71
C GLU A 142 -7.00 20.68 2.67
N LYS A 143 -7.27 21.04 3.94
CA LYS A 143 -6.21 21.25 4.94
C LYS A 143 -5.30 20.03 5.18
N CYS A 144 -5.81 18.83 4.94
CA CYS A 144 -5.10 17.55 5.19
C CYS A 144 -4.99 16.69 3.92
N HIS A 145 -5.78 16.99 2.90
CA HIS A 145 -5.75 16.33 1.60
C HIS A 145 -5.47 17.39 0.54
N GLU A 146 -4.22 17.81 0.46
CA GLU A 146 -3.77 18.88 -0.41
C GLU A 146 -3.88 18.56 -1.90
N ASP A 147 -3.66 19.55 -2.75
CA ASP A 147 -3.66 19.41 -4.22
C ASP A 147 -4.92 18.72 -4.77
N ASN A 148 -6.09 19.17 -4.33
CA ASN A 148 -7.38 18.53 -4.67
C ASN A 148 -7.48 17.06 -4.26
N GLY A 149 -6.70 16.64 -3.27
CA GLY A 149 -6.63 15.26 -2.78
C GLY A 149 -5.66 14.37 -3.55
N SER A 150 -4.78 14.93 -4.36
CA SER A 150 -3.78 14.17 -5.12
C SER A 150 -2.42 14.05 -4.40
N SER A 151 -2.14 14.87 -3.39
CA SER A 151 -0.89 14.80 -2.64
C SER A 151 -0.82 13.53 -1.78
N ALA A 152 0.35 12.88 -1.81
CA ALA A 152 0.73 11.81 -0.89
C ALA A 152 1.65 12.29 0.23
N ASP A 153 2.06 13.58 0.23
CA ASP A 153 3.14 14.11 1.07
C ASP A 153 2.79 14.14 2.56
N GLU A 154 1.49 14.29 2.87
CA GLU A 154 0.99 14.28 4.26
C GLU A 154 0.72 12.85 4.80
N ASP A 155 1.26 11.82 4.14
CA ASP A 155 1.01 10.41 4.48
C ASP A 155 -0.48 10.04 4.56
N ASN A 156 -1.31 10.77 3.83
CA ASN A 156 -2.72 10.48 3.64
C ASN A 156 -2.95 9.68 2.34
N GLY A 157 -4.08 9.01 2.26
CA GLY A 157 -4.43 8.31 1.03
C GLY A 157 -4.76 9.31 -0.09
N ILE A 158 -4.29 9.05 -1.31
CA ILE A 158 -4.68 9.81 -2.50
C ILE A 158 -6.18 9.60 -2.75
N LEU A 159 -6.92 10.70 -2.83
CA LEU A 159 -8.37 10.72 -3.08
C LEU A 159 -8.70 11.05 -4.53
N ALA A 160 -7.91 11.97 -5.12
CA ALA A 160 -8.04 12.40 -6.51
C ALA A 160 -7.92 11.20 -7.46
N GLY A 161 -8.89 11.04 -8.36
CA GLY A 161 -8.89 9.95 -9.32
C GLY A 161 -9.08 8.54 -8.75
N GLN A 162 -9.30 8.37 -7.44
CA GLN A 162 -9.56 7.07 -6.83
C GLN A 162 -10.99 6.60 -7.14
N TRP A 163 -11.22 5.28 -7.08
CA TRP A 163 -12.53 4.68 -7.26
C TRP A 163 -13.56 5.24 -6.27
N THR A 164 -14.65 5.81 -6.77
CA THR A 164 -15.73 6.36 -5.93
C THR A 164 -16.38 5.32 -5.03
N GLN A 165 -16.55 4.08 -5.50
CA GLN A 165 -17.09 3.00 -4.68
C GLN A 165 -16.17 2.68 -3.52
N TYR A 166 -14.85 2.55 -3.77
CA TYR A 166 -13.89 2.34 -2.70
C TYR A 166 -13.91 3.50 -1.69
N LEU A 167 -13.90 4.75 -2.15
CA LEU A 167 -13.95 5.92 -1.25
C LEU A 167 -15.22 5.92 -0.41
N ARG A 168 -16.37 5.62 -1.00
CA ARG A 168 -17.67 5.52 -0.30
C ARG A 168 -17.60 4.47 0.81
N ASP A 169 -17.08 3.29 0.52
CA ASP A 169 -16.95 2.21 1.50
C ASP A 169 -16.02 2.62 2.66
N GLN A 170 -14.95 3.38 2.36
CA GLN A 170 -14.05 3.90 3.38
C GLN A 170 -14.73 4.98 4.25
N LEU A 171 -15.49 5.89 3.66
CA LEU A 171 -16.25 6.90 4.43
C LEU A 171 -17.29 6.25 5.36
N VAL A 172 -17.99 5.22 4.89
CA VAL A 172 -18.88 4.40 5.74
C VAL A 172 -18.09 3.75 6.89
N ALA A 173 -16.92 3.21 6.63
CA ALA A 173 -16.09 2.57 7.65
C ALA A 173 -15.58 3.58 8.69
N PHE A 174 -15.16 4.78 8.27
CA PHE A 174 -14.75 5.87 9.16
C PHE A 174 -15.89 6.37 10.04
N ARG A 175 -17.06 6.64 9.49
CA ARG A 175 -18.25 7.08 10.24
C ARG A 175 -18.69 6.07 11.29
N ALA A 176 -18.57 4.79 10.96
CA ALA A 176 -18.93 3.69 11.87
C ALA A 176 -17.84 3.40 12.92
N GLY A 177 -16.72 4.15 12.93
CA GLY A 177 -15.57 3.91 13.82
C GLY A 177 -14.85 2.57 13.56
N ARG A 178 -15.16 1.88 12.47
CA ARG A 178 -14.54 0.60 12.11
C ARG A 178 -13.16 0.77 11.46
N ARG A 179 -12.89 1.93 10.87
CA ARG A 179 -11.59 2.32 10.36
C ARG A 179 -11.02 3.43 11.23
N PRO A 180 -9.79 3.32 11.76
CA PRO A 180 -9.19 4.37 12.57
C PRO A 180 -8.96 5.63 11.72
N SER A 181 -9.23 6.77 12.31
CA SER A 181 -8.90 8.11 11.79
C SER A 181 -8.45 8.97 12.94
N ASP A 182 -7.74 10.05 12.66
CA ASP A 182 -7.50 11.05 13.67
C ASP A 182 -8.79 11.82 14.03
N ASP A 183 -8.79 12.45 15.19
CA ASP A 183 -9.95 13.21 15.68
C ASP A 183 -10.33 14.38 14.77
N LYS A 184 -9.37 15.00 14.09
CA LYS A 184 -9.62 16.13 13.19
C LYS A 184 -10.38 15.67 11.94
N MET A 185 -9.96 14.55 11.35
CA MET A 185 -10.67 13.96 10.21
C MET A 185 -12.10 13.57 10.61
N LYS A 186 -12.26 12.91 11.76
CA LYS A 186 -13.58 12.53 12.27
C LYS A 186 -14.49 13.76 12.44
N GLN A 187 -14.03 14.80 13.12
CA GLN A 187 -14.80 16.05 13.34
C GLN A 187 -15.19 16.74 12.03
N ARG A 188 -14.34 16.66 10.99
CA ARG A 188 -14.64 17.23 9.68
C ARG A 188 -15.67 16.39 8.94
N LEU A 189 -15.49 15.07 8.95
CA LEU A 189 -16.40 14.13 8.30
C LEU A 189 -17.80 14.15 8.91
N ASP A 190 -17.92 14.29 10.23
CA ASP A 190 -19.21 14.38 10.93
C ASP A 190 -20.05 15.60 10.49
N LYS A 191 -19.40 16.62 9.90
CA LYS A 191 -20.05 17.83 9.37
C LYS A 191 -20.40 17.75 7.87
N VAL A 192 -20.09 16.63 7.22
CA VAL A 192 -20.42 16.41 5.81
C VAL A 192 -21.71 15.62 5.70
N SER A 193 -22.71 16.19 5.06
CA SER A 193 -23.99 15.51 4.80
C SER A 193 -23.83 14.38 3.77
N LYS A 194 -24.84 13.54 3.63
CA LYS A 194 -24.83 12.48 2.59
C LYS A 194 -24.82 13.04 1.17
N GLU A 195 -25.49 14.15 0.94
CA GLU A 195 -25.46 14.83 -0.36
C GLU A 195 -24.06 15.41 -0.65
N GLU A 196 -23.45 16.10 0.33
CA GLU A 196 -22.08 16.61 0.20
C GLU A 196 -21.06 15.48 0.02
N GLU A 197 -21.29 14.32 0.64
CA GLU A 197 -20.44 13.13 0.45
C GLU A 197 -20.45 12.68 -1.02
N GLU A 198 -21.61 12.58 -1.66
CA GLU A 198 -21.71 12.23 -3.08
C GLU A 198 -21.06 13.31 -3.97
N GLN A 199 -21.24 14.58 -3.65
CA GLN A 199 -20.57 15.68 -4.36
C GLN A 199 -19.04 15.59 -4.26
N LEU A 200 -18.49 15.27 -3.07
CA LEU A 200 -17.07 15.02 -2.86
C LEU A 200 -16.55 13.83 -3.66
N LEU A 201 -17.28 12.73 -3.71
CA LEU A 201 -16.89 11.55 -4.47
C LEU A 201 -16.75 11.87 -5.96
N HIS A 202 -17.71 12.62 -6.52
CA HIS A 202 -17.63 13.07 -7.92
C HIS A 202 -16.54 14.12 -8.13
N PHE A 203 -16.30 15.01 -7.15
CA PHE A 203 -15.19 15.94 -7.20
C PHE A 203 -13.86 15.18 -7.28
N PHE A 204 -13.58 14.24 -6.39
CA PHE A 204 -12.34 13.46 -6.44
C PHE A 204 -12.21 12.64 -7.72
N ALA A 205 -13.30 12.04 -8.20
CA ALA A 205 -13.30 11.30 -9.46
C ALA A 205 -13.00 12.19 -10.68
N SER A 206 -13.30 13.49 -10.63
CA SER A 206 -13.04 14.43 -11.71
C SER A 206 -11.59 14.91 -11.78
N GLN A 207 -10.82 14.74 -10.68
CA GLN A 207 -9.44 15.22 -10.63
C GLN A 207 -8.50 14.38 -11.51
N PRO A 208 -7.41 15.00 -12.06
CA PRO A 208 -6.46 14.34 -12.95
C PRO A 208 -5.61 13.27 -12.26
#